data_f704d787c26e203f23216972295d0d23
#
_entry.id   f704d787c26e203f23216972295d0d23
#
_cell.length_a   1.000
_cell.length_b   1.000
_cell.length_c   1.000
_cell.angle_alpha   90.00
_cell.angle_beta   90.00
_cell.angle_gamma   90.00
#
_symmetry.space_group_name_H-M   'P 1'
#
loop_
_entity.id
_entity.type
_entity.pdbx_description
1 polymer ?
#
loop_
_entity_poly.entity_id
_entity_poly.type
_entity_poly.pdbx_seq_one_letter_code
_entity_poly.pdbx_strand_id
1 'polypeptide(L)'
;LYLATRTSPLKKQKNYDCEFAFRDRGRLIKVYSRPGVFSHRRIDLGARTLINTMQIKPGMKVLDMGCGVGTVSLAASLAAEKVSVMALDSNPRAIQCTQKSAELNGITSINAILDCEGESASTGNFDLVLANPPYFSNYAIAELFLDTAYRALKTGGIVHVVTKTPNWFLERMPMWFVDIKEAEAGDYRVITGRMPKR
;
A
#
# COMPACT_ATOMS: atom_id res chain seq x y z
N LEU A 1 9.61 -7.80 -33.82
CA LEU A 1 8.29 -7.14 -33.81
C LEU A 1 7.27 -8.11 -34.39
N TYR A 2 6.22 -8.45 -33.64
CA TYR A 2 5.13 -9.28 -34.12
C TYR A 2 3.92 -8.39 -34.40
N LEU A 3 3.39 -8.47 -35.61
CA LEU A 3 2.13 -7.82 -35.99
C LEU A 3 1.06 -8.91 -36.07
N ALA A 4 -0.02 -8.74 -35.34
CA ALA A 4 -1.17 -9.62 -35.38
C ALA A 4 -2.42 -8.85 -35.83
N THR A 5 -3.05 -9.32 -36.90
CA THR A 5 -4.32 -8.77 -37.39
C THR A 5 -5.45 -9.74 -37.04
N ARG A 6 -6.45 -9.22 -36.33
CA ARG A 6 -7.62 -10.01 -36.00
C ARG A 6 -8.52 -10.18 -37.24
N THR A 7 -8.85 -11.43 -37.57
CA THR A 7 -9.65 -11.80 -38.73
C THR A 7 -11.12 -12.12 -38.41
N SER A 8 -11.52 -12.08 -37.13
CA SER A 8 -12.90 -12.36 -36.70
C SER A 8 -13.34 -11.40 -35.57
N PRO A 9 -14.65 -11.20 -35.38
CA PRO A 9 -15.16 -10.40 -34.24
C PRO A 9 -14.68 -10.94 -32.89
N LEU A 10 -14.48 -10.05 -31.92
CA LEU A 10 -14.21 -10.46 -30.54
C LEU A 10 -15.37 -11.29 -30.01
N LYS A 11 -15.08 -12.50 -29.55
CA LYS A 11 -16.02 -13.22 -28.68
C LYS A 11 -16.25 -12.35 -27.44
N LYS A 12 -17.50 -12.35 -26.92
CA LYS A 12 -17.84 -11.65 -25.68
C LYS A 12 -16.85 -12.05 -24.59
N GLN A 13 -16.00 -11.10 -24.17
CA GLN A 13 -15.05 -11.37 -23.10
C GLN A 13 -15.82 -11.56 -21.79
N LYS A 14 -15.48 -12.62 -21.05
CA LYS A 14 -15.97 -12.78 -19.68
C LYS A 14 -15.40 -11.63 -18.83
N ASN A 15 -16.27 -10.95 -18.10
CA ASN A 15 -15.83 -10.00 -17.08
C ASN A 15 -15.39 -10.81 -15.85
N TYR A 16 -14.13 -10.66 -15.46
CA TYR A 16 -13.54 -11.29 -14.27
C TYR A 16 -13.36 -10.31 -13.13
N ASP A 17 -13.87 -9.09 -13.28
CA ASP A 17 -13.92 -8.12 -12.20
C ASP A 17 -14.79 -8.67 -11.07
N CYS A 18 -14.42 -8.41 -9.84
CA CYS A 18 -15.18 -8.84 -8.70
C CYS A 18 -15.18 -7.78 -7.58
N GLU A 19 -16.15 -7.89 -6.71
CA GLU A 19 -16.19 -7.19 -5.45
C GLU A 19 -16.07 -8.22 -4.32
N PHE A 20 -15.31 -7.84 -3.30
CA PHE A 20 -15.27 -8.55 -2.03
C PHE A 20 -15.34 -7.54 -0.89
N ALA A 21 -15.49 -8.02 0.33
CA ALA A 21 -15.50 -7.15 1.49
C ALA A 21 -14.70 -7.75 2.64
N PHE A 22 -14.21 -6.88 3.50
CA PHE A 22 -13.59 -7.28 4.76
C PHE A 22 -14.07 -6.38 5.91
N ARG A 23 -13.90 -6.85 7.14
CA ARG A 23 -14.22 -6.05 8.32
C ARG A 23 -12.96 -5.48 8.95
N ASP A 24 -13.04 -4.19 9.32
CA ASP A 24 -12.04 -3.52 10.13
C ASP A 24 -12.72 -2.56 11.10
N ARG A 25 -12.31 -2.56 12.36
CA ARG A 25 -12.86 -1.69 13.43
C ARG A 25 -14.38 -1.62 13.43
N GLY A 26 -15.05 -2.78 13.26
CA GLY A 26 -16.51 -2.89 13.20
C GLY A 26 -17.17 -2.46 11.88
N ARG A 27 -16.42 -1.89 10.93
CA ARG A 27 -16.93 -1.44 9.62
C ARG A 27 -16.76 -2.53 8.57
N LEU A 28 -17.73 -2.66 7.68
CA LEU A 28 -17.62 -3.48 6.47
C LEU A 28 -17.07 -2.61 5.34
N ILE A 29 -15.90 -2.96 4.81
CA ILE A 29 -15.22 -2.23 3.75
C ILE A 29 -15.32 -3.03 2.46
N LYS A 30 -15.92 -2.43 1.43
CA LYS A 30 -16.10 -3.03 0.10
C LYS A 30 -14.88 -2.74 -0.76
N VAL A 31 -14.45 -3.72 -1.55
CA VAL A 31 -13.27 -3.63 -2.41
C VAL A 31 -13.61 -4.13 -3.81
N TYR A 32 -13.33 -3.31 -4.79
CA TYR A 32 -13.36 -3.69 -6.20
C TYR A 32 -12.00 -4.23 -6.64
N SER A 33 -11.99 -5.27 -7.44
CA SER A 33 -10.78 -5.94 -7.85
C SER A 33 -10.88 -6.49 -9.28
N ARG A 34 -9.75 -6.49 -9.99
CA ARG A 34 -9.61 -6.98 -11.36
C ARG A 34 -8.45 -7.98 -11.47
N PRO A 35 -8.50 -8.91 -12.46
CA PRO A 35 -7.34 -9.75 -12.76
C PRO A 35 -6.09 -8.93 -13.07
N GLY A 36 -4.94 -9.42 -12.59
CA GLY A 36 -3.64 -8.76 -12.77
C GLY A 36 -3.35 -7.65 -11.75
N VAL A 37 -4.20 -7.51 -10.73
CA VAL A 37 -3.91 -6.67 -9.54
C VAL A 37 -3.64 -7.57 -8.35
N PHE A 38 -2.67 -7.21 -7.53
CA PHE A 38 -2.36 -7.94 -6.30
C PHE A 38 -3.57 -7.99 -5.37
N SER A 39 -3.77 -9.15 -4.71
CA SER A 39 -4.89 -9.38 -3.78
C SER A 39 -6.26 -9.42 -4.47
N HIS A 40 -6.32 -10.01 -5.68
CA HIS A 40 -7.59 -10.24 -6.37
C HIS A 40 -8.51 -11.18 -5.59
N ARG A 41 -9.77 -10.78 -5.39
CA ARG A 41 -10.89 -11.52 -4.75
C ARG A 41 -10.84 -11.68 -3.22
N ARG A 42 -9.78 -11.35 -2.54
CA ARG A 42 -9.66 -11.44 -1.08
C ARG A 42 -8.60 -10.50 -0.57
N ILE A 43 -8.66 -10.17 0.72
CA ILE A 43 -7.58 -9.42 1.35
C ILE A 43 -6.33 -10.29 1.48
N ASP A 44 -5.17 -9.71 1.16
CA ASP A 44 -3.87 -10.32 1.43
C ASP A 44 -3.56 -10.33 2.93
N LEU A 45 -2.87 -11.38 3.39
CA LEU A 45 -2.52 -11.53 4.82
C LEU A 45 -1.51 -10.47 5.28
N GLY A 46 -0.54 -10.09 4.43
CA GLY A 46 0.38 -8.99 4.74
C GLY A 46 -0.34 -7.65 4.87
N ALA A 47 -1.26 -7.35 3.94
CA ALA A 47 -2.11 -6.17 4.04
C ALA A 47 -2.98 -6.19 5.30
N ARG A 48 -3.56 -7.36 5.67
CA ARG A 48 -4.31 -7.52 6.91
C ARG A 48 -3.43 -7.27 8.13
N THR A 49 -2.19 -7.75 8.11
CA THR A 49 -1.22 -7.54 9.18
C THR A 49 -0.91 -6.04 9.36
N LEU A 50 -0.64 -5.31 8.27
CA LEU A 50 -0.47 -3.84 8.33
C LEU A 50 -1.69 -3.14 8.93
N ILE A 51 -2.89 -3.50 8.47
CA ILE A 51 -4.15 -2.91 8.97
C ILE A 51 -4.31 -3.13 10.47
N ASN A 52 -3.96 -4.31 10.97
CA ASN A 52 -4.10 -4.66 12.39
C ASN A 52 -3.05 -3.95 13.27
N THR A 53 -1.89 -3.62 12.71
CA THR A 53 -0.75 -3.07 13.46
C THR A 53 -0.57 -1.56 13.30
N MET A 54 -1.11 -0.96 12.23
CA MET A 54 -1.01 0.47 12.00
C MET A 54 -1.72 1.29 13.09
N GLN A 55 -1.06 2.32 13.57
CA GLN A 55 -1.60 3.27 14.54
C GLN A 55 -1.90 4.59 13.85
N ILE A 56 -3.15 4.83 13.57
CA ILE A 56 -3.63 6.04 12.88
C ILE A 56 -4.28 6.98 13.90
N LYS A 57 -3.86 8.24 13.89
CA LYS A 57 -4.44 9.31 14.70
C LYS A 57 -5.21 10.29 13.81
N PRO A 58 -6.17 11.05 14.36
CA PRO A 58 -6.88 12.08 13.60
C PRO A 58 -5.93 13.06 12.92
N GLY A 59 -6.24 13.43 11.68
CA GLY A 59 -5.48 14.43 10.91
C GLY A 59 -4.17 13.90 10.29
N MET A 60 -3.81 12.63 10.47
CA MET A 60 -2.58 12.07 9.87
C MET A 60 -2.63 12.07 8.35
N LYS A 61 -1.48 12.35 7.74
CA LYS A 61 -1.19 12.11 6.32
C LYS A 61 -0.46 10.78 6.18
N VAL A 62 -1.06 9.86 5.46
CA VAL A 62 -0.57 8.49 5.28
C VAL A 62 -0.17 8.27 3.83
N LEU A 63 0.96 7.61 3.61
CA LEU A 63 1.40 7.11 2.31
C LEU A 63 1.26 5.58 2.31
N ASP A 64 0.53 5.03 1.34
CA ASP A 64 0.39 3.58 1.10
C ASP A 64 1.15 3.24 -0.18
N MET A 65 2.24 2.50 -0.06
CA MET A 65 3.13 2.17 -1.17
C MET A 65 2.85 0.77 -1.70
N GLY A 66 2.57 0.68 -3.01
CA GLY A 66 2.10 -0.55 -3.64
C GLY A 66 0.68 -0.88 -3.23
N CYS A 67 -0.25 0.07 -3.40
CA CYS A 67 -1.59 0.01 -2.82
C CYS A 67 -2.47 -1.14 -3.35
N GLY A 68 -2.17 -1.72 -4.52
CA GLY A 68 -2.91 -2.83 -5.11
C GLY A 68 -4.40 -2.50 -5.30
N VAL A 69 -5.28 -3.26 -4.66
CA VAL A 69 -6.74 -3.00 -4.69
C VAL A 69 -7.19 -1.98 -3.64
N GLY A 70 -6.25 -1.38 -2.90
CA GLY A 70 -6.52 -0.29 -1.94
C GLY A 70 -6.93 -0.73 -0.53
N THR A 71 -6.79 -2.00 -0.15
CA THR A 71 -7.27 -2.47 1.16
C THR A 71 -6.65 -1.72 2.35
N VAL A 72 -5.34 -1.46 2.30
CA VAL A 72 -4.62 -0.71 3.34
C VAL A 72 -5.03 0.76 3.32
N SER A 73 -5.07 1.38 2.14
CA SER A 73 -5.51 2.77 1.95
C SER A 73 -6.91 3.02 2.51
N LEU A 74 -7.88 2.13 2.20
CA LEU A 74 -9.26 2.22 2.67
C LEU A 74 -9.34 2.12 4.20
N ALA A 75 -8.67 1.12 4.77
CA ALA A 75 -8.66 0.93 6.21
C ALA A 75 -7.96 2.10 6.94
N ALA A 76 -6.86 2.62 6.39
CA ALA A 76 -6.16 3.78 6.95
C ALA A 76 -7.04 5.04 6.94
N SER A 77 -7.70 5.32 5.81
CA SER A 77 -8.62 6.47 5.67
C SER A 77 -9.78 6.42 6.67
N LEU A 78 -10.30 5.23 6.96
CA LEU A 78 -11.44 5.04 7.87
C LEU A 78 -11.04 4.85 9.35
N ALA A 79 -9.73 4.76 9.66
CA ALA A 79 -9.24 4.46 11.00
C ALA A 79 -9.43 5.61 11.99
N ALA A 80 -9.39 6.86 11.53
CA ALA A 80 -9.61 8.06 12.34
C ALA A 80 -10.17 9.21 11.48
N GLU A 81 -10.62 10.27 12.15
CA GLU A 81 -11.16 11.46 11.47
C GLU A 81 -10.05 12.25 10.76
N LYS A 82 -10.41 12.88 9.63
CA LYS A 82 -9.55 13.79 8.86
C LYS A 82 -8.22 13.17 8.40
N VAL A 83 -8.15 11.86 8.28
CA VAL A 83 -7.00 11.17 7.69
C VAL A 83 -7.01 11.38 6.19
N SER A 84 -5.86 11.76 5.61
CA SER A 84 -5.65 11.80 4.17
C SER A 84 -4.65 10.72 3.76
N VAL A 85 -4.94 10.00 2.68
CA VAL A 85 -4.11 8.92 2.17
C VAL A 85 -3.66 9.24 0.76
N MET A 86 -2.36 9.18 0.51
CA MET A 86 -1.81 9.05 -0.83
C MET A 86 -1.52 7.57 -1.05
N ALA A 87 -2.04 7.01 -2.13
CA ALA A 87 -1.87 5.62 -2.50
C ALA A 87 -1.07 5.53 -3.81
N LEU A 88 0.10 4.92 -3.78
CA LEU A 88 0.96 4.77 -4.96
C LEU A 88 0.97 3.33 -5.46
N ASP A 89 0.98 3.15 -6.76
CA ASP A 89 1.22 1.86 -7.40
C ASP A 89 1.77 2.08 -8.81
N SER A 90 2.62 1.18 -9.28
CA SER A 90 3.14 1.18 -10.66
C SER A 90 2.16 0.56 -11.67
N ASN A 91 1.08 -0.08 -11.20
CA ASN A 91 0.08 -0.74 -12.04
C ASN A 91 -1.16 0.17 -12.20
N PRO A 92 -1.47 0.64 -13.41
CA PRO A 92 -2.64 1.50 -13.63
C PRO A 92 -3.98 0.82 -13.27
N ARG A 93 -4.05 -0.52 -13.31
CA ARG A 93 -5.23 -1.25 -12.86
C ARG A 93 -5.39 -1.22 -11.34
N ALA A 94 -4.29 -1.19 -10.59
CA ALA A 94 -4.30 -1.04 -9.14
C ALA A 94 -4.88 0.33 -8.76
N ILE A 95 -4.44 1.39 -9.43
CA ILE A 95 -4.96 2.75 -9.24
C ILE A 95 -6.48 2.81 -9.49
N GLN A 96 -6.94 2.24 -10.62
CA GLN A 96 -8.38 2.15 -10.93
C GLN A 96 -9.16 1.36 -9.87
N CYS A 97 -8.59 0.25 -9.38
CA CYS A 97 -9.22 -0.55 -8.32
C CYS A 97 -9.32 0.24 -7.01
N THR A 98 -8.26 0.91 -6.60
CA THR A 98 -8.23 1.73 -5.38
C THR A 98 -9.23 2.88 -5.46
N GLN A 99 -9.29 3.61 -6.59
CA GLN A 99 -10.26 4.69 -6.81
C GLN A 99 -11.70 4.17 -6.72
N LYS A 100 -12.02 3.09 -7.45
CA LYS A 100 -13.35 2.50 -7.44
C LYS A 100 -13.73 1.92 -6.07
N SER A 101 -12.77 1.36 -5.35
CA SER A 101 -12.98 0.90 -3.98
C SER A 101 -13.26 2.06 -3.02
N ALA A 102 -12.58 3.21 -3.18
CA ALA A 102 -12.87 4.42 -2.42
C ALA A 102 -14.30 4.93 -2.68
N GLU A 103 -14.72 5.01 -3.96
CA GLU A 103 -16.08 5.37 -4.36
C GLU A 103 -17.15 4.45 -3.74
N LEU A 104 -16.94 3.12 -3.76
CA LEU A 104 -17.88 2.15 -3.17
C LEU A 104 -18.08 2.33 -1.65
N ASN A 105 -17.15 2.99 -0.97
CA ASN A 105 -17.22 3.27 0.46
C ASN A 105 -17.50 4.74 0.79
N GLY A 106 -17.73 5.59 -0.22
CA GLY A 106 -17.96 7.04 -0.03
C GLY A 106 -16.73 7.78 0.51
N ILE A 107 -15.52 7.29 0.24
CA ILE A 107 -14.26 7.85 0.72
C ILE A 107 -13.73 8.84 -0.32
N THR A 108 -13.51 10.09 0.08
CA THR A 108 -12.94 11.16 -0.76
C THR A 108 -11.52 11.57 -0.35
N SER A 109 -11.01 11.02 0.75
CA SER A 109 -9.71 11.38 1.33
C SER A 109 -8.54 10.51 0.82
N ILE A 110 -8.76 9.68 -0.20
CA ILE A 110 -7.72 8.87 -0.85
C ILE A 110 -7.39 9.49 -2.20
N ASN A 111 -6.10 9.82 -2.40
CA ASN A 111 -5.54 10.22 -3.69
C ASN A 111 -4.67 9.08 -4.23
N ALA A 112 -5.16 8.36 -5.23
CA ALA A 112 -4.44 7.24 -5.85
C ALA A 112 -3.70 7.72 -7.11
N ILE A 113 -2.38 7.50 -7.14
CA ILE A 113 -1.47 8.03 -8.15
C ILE A 113 -0.66 6.88 -8.77
N LEU A 114 -0.59 6.88 -10.10
CA LEU A 114 0.30 5.99 -10.85
C LEU A 114 1.73 6.52 -10.75
N ASP A 115 2.57 5.79 -10.01
CA ASP A 115 3.96 6.20 -9.77
C ASP A 115 4.81 4.94 -9.54
N CYS A 116 5.90 4.79 -10.30
CA CYS A 116 6.82 3.67 -10.20
C CYS A 116 8.14 4.02 -9.50
N GLU A 117 8.41 5.31 -9.24
CA GLU A 117 9.67 5.81 -8.70
C GLU A 117 9.51 6.50 -7.34
N GLY A 118 8.26 6.69 -6.88
CA GLY A 118 7.94 7.33 -5.62
C GLY A 118 8.20 8.84 -5.60
N GLU A 119 8.31 9.47 -6.77
CA GLU A 119 8.60 10.91 -6.87
C GLU A 119 7.42 11.77 -6.40
N SER A 120 6.20 11.32 -6.65
CA SER A 120 4.98 12.01 -6.23
C SER A 120 4.86 12.18 -4.72
N ALA A 121 5.56 11.36 -3.94
CA ALA A 121 5.54 11.37 -2.47
C ALA A 121 6.72 12.12 -1.85
N SER A 122 7.66 12.65 -2.63
CA SER A 122 8.93 13.25 -2.16
C SER A 122 8.75 14.63 -1.49
N THR A 123 7.89 14.74 -0.48
CA THR A 123 7.48 16.04 0.10
C THR A 123 7.86 16.25 1.57
N GLY A 124 8.34 15.20 2.28
CA GLY A 124 8.64 15.31 3.72
C GLY A 124 7.41 15.62 4.60
N ASN A 125 6.21 15.27 4.17
CA ASN A 125 4.95 15.69 4.77
C ASN A 125 4.13 14.57 5.42
N PHE A 126 4.52 13.32 5.25
CA PHE A 126 3.75 12.19 5.74
C PHE A 126 4.08 11.85 7.19
N ASP A 127 3.04 11.54 7.96
CA ASP A 127 3.14 11.07 9.34
C ASP A 127 3.49 9.59 9.39
N LEU A 128 2.96 8.82 8.44
CA LEU A 128 3.06 7.38 8.39
C LEU A 128 3.22 6.90 6.94
N VAL A 129 4.16 6.01 6.72
CA VAL A 129 4.31 5.24 5.47
C VAL A 129 4.01 3.79 5.76
N LEU A 130 3.15 3.18 4.95
CA LEU A 130 2.76 1.78 5.00
C LEU A 130 3.28 1.07 3.74
N ALA A 131 3.92 -0.07 3.91
CA ALA A 131 4.51 -0.83 2.81
C ALA A 131 4.33 -2.34 2.98
N ASN A 132 3.84 -2.99 1.92
CA ASN A 132 3.80 -4.44 1.76
C ASN A 132 4.57 -4.81 0.48
N PRO A 133 5.91 -4.68 0.47
CA PRO A 133 6.70 -4.86 -0.74
C PRO A 133 6.66 -6.31 -1.23
N PRO A 134 6.72 -6.53 -2.55
CA PRO A 134 6.80 -7.88 -3.11
C PRO A 134 8.13 -8.55 -2.75
N TYR A 135 8.11 -9.90 -2.62
CA TYR A 135 9.28 -10.71 -2.25
C TYR A 135 10.22 -11.03 -3.42
N PHE A 136 9.82 -10.70 -4.64
CA PHE A 136 10.67 -10.88 -5.83
C PHE A 136 11.53 -9.63 -6.08
N SER A 137 12.41 -9.66 -7.10
CA SER A 137 13.30 -8.56 -7.49
C SER A 137 14.55 -8.34 -6.63
N ASN A 138 15.01 -9.34 -5.89
CA ASN A 138 16.22 -9.23 -5.05
C ASN A 138 16.22 -7.96 -4.18
N TYR A 139 15.08 -7.65 -3.58
CA TYR A 139 14.85 -6.46 -2.73
C TYR A 139 14.94 -5.09 -3.42
N ALA A 140 15.15 -5.00 -4.74
CA ALA A 140 15.24 -3.69 -5.41
C ALA A 140 13.99 -2.82 -5.20
N ILE A 141 12.79 -3.44 -5.22
CA ILE A 141 11.54 -2.71 -4.94
C ILE A 141 11.44 -2.35 -3.45
N ALA A 142 11.88 -3.22 -2.55
CA ALA A 142 11.90 -2.91 -1.12
C ALA A 142 12.86 -1.74 -0.80
N GLU A 143 14.01 -1.67 -1.47
CA GLU A 143 14.93 -0.56 -1.35
C GLU A 143 14.35 0.76 -1.87
N LEU A 144 13.69 0.74 -3.04
CA LEU A 144 12.95 1.88 -3.56
C LEU A 144 11.88 2.35 -2.56
N PHE A 145 11.18 1.42 -1.90
CA PHE A 145 10.17 1.76 -0.90
C PHE A 145 10.80 2.43 0.34
N LEU A 146 11.96 1.94 0.82
CA LEU A 146 12.65 2.55 1.95
C LEU A 146 13.18 3.96 1.61
N ASP A 147 13.77 4.14 0.43
CA ASP A 147 14.24 5.44 -0.04
C ASP A 147 13.07 6.42 -0.20
N THR A 148 11.99 5.99 -0.82
CA THR A 148 10.77 6.80 -0.95
C THR A 148 10.20 7.16 0.42
N ALA A 149 10.11 6.20 1.35
CA ALA A 149 9.65 6.47 2.71
C ALA A 149 10.54 7.50 3.43
N TYR A 150 11.85 7.44 3.25
CA TYR A 150 12.79 8.40 3.81
C TYR A 150 12.56 9.83 3.27
N ARG A 151 12.32 9.97 1.97
CA ARG A 151 12.02 11.25 1.34
C ARG A 151 10.64 11.79 1.72
N ALA A 152 9.66 10.91 1.88
CA ALA A 152 8.27 11.23 2.11
C ALA A 152 7.94 11.61 3.55
N LEU A 153 8.61 10.97 4.52
CA LEU A 153 8.31 11.16 5.94
C LEU A 153 8.78 12.52 6.47
N LYS A 154 7.93 13.15 7.26
CA LYS A 154 8.34 14.27 8.09
C LYS A 154 9.24 13.80 9.25
N THR A 155 9.99 14.71 9.86
CA THR A 155 10.74 14.45 11.10
C THR A 155 9.85 13.77 12.15
N GLY A 156 10.29 12.64 12.69
CA GLY A 156 9.55 11.85 13.66
C GLY A 156 8.42 11.00 13.08
N GLY A 157 8.16 11.08 11.77
CA GLY A 157 7.23 10.20 11.06
C GLY A 157 7.69 8.74 11.09
N ILE A 158 6.80 7.81 10.83
CA ILE A 158 7.05 6.37 11.02
C ILE A 158 6.83 5.63 9.71
N VAL A 159 7.73 4.70 9.39
CA VAL A 159 7.52 3.68 8.34
C VAL A 159 7.15 2.35 8.98
N HIS A 160 6.13 1.68 8.45
CA HIS A 160 5.77 0.30 8.76
C HIS A 160 5.93 -0.55 7.51
N VAL A 161 6.75 -1.58 7.60
CA VAL A 161 6.95 -2.57 6.52
C VAL A 161 6.51 -3.93 7.03
N VAL A 162 5.59 -4.58 6.30
CA VAL A 162 5.25 -5.97 6.55
C VAL A 162 6.07 -6.89 5.66
N THR A 163 6.63 -7.96 6.24
CA THR A 163 7.51 -8.87 5.51
C THR A 163 7.50 -10.27 6.11
N LYS A 164 7.90 -11.28 5.30
CA LYS A 164 8.27 -12.62 5.77
C LYS A 164 9.77 -12.82 5.89
N THR A 165 10.56 -11.84 5.43
CA THR A 165 12.02 -11.87 5.43
C THR A 165 12.58 -10.68 6.21
N PRO A 166 12.43 -10.66 7.56
CA PRO A 166 12.73 -9.48 8.37
C PRO A 166 14.21 -9.11 8.39
N ASN A 167 15.13 -10.08 8.29
CA ASN A 167 16.57 -9.86 8.47
C ASN A 167 17.10 -8.78 7.52
N TRP A 168 16.70 -8.81 6.25
CA TRP A 168 17.13 -7.81 5.27
C TRP A 168 16.70 -6.39 5.69
N PHE A 169 15.48 -6.22 6.17
CA PHE A 169 14.98 -4.92 6.63
C PHE A 169 15.66 -4.46 7.92
N LEU A 170 15.93 -5.38 8.87
CA LEU A 170 16.63 -5.08 10.12
C LEU A 170 18.08 -4.63 9.87
N GLU A 171 18.74 -5.19 8.85
CA GLU A 171 20.08 -4.77 8.43
C GLU A 171 20.06 -3.44 7.64
N ARG A 172 19.04 -3.24 6.82
CA ARG A 172 19.01 -2.12 5.86
C ARG A 172 18.40 -0.83 6.42
N MET A 173 17.28 -0.93 7.15
CA MET A 173 16.56 0.24 7.65
C MET A 173 17.36 1.17 8.56
N PRO A 174 18.33 0.72 9.38
CA PRO A 174 19.18 1.61 10.19
C PRO A 174 19.99 2.64 9.39
N MET A 175 20.14 2.45 8.07
CA MET A 175 20.80 3.44 7.21
C MET A 175 19.97 4.72 7.01
N TRP A 176 18.65 4.65 7.18
CA TRP A 176 17.72 5.77 6.96
C TRP A 176 16.91 6.14 8.20
N PHE A 177 16.64 5.19 9.08
CA PHE A 177 15.70 5.33 10.19
C PHE A 177 16.35 4.99 11.53
N VAL A 178 15.79 5.56 12.59
CA VAL A 178 16.13 5.23 13.98
C VAL A 178 14.97 4.51 14.66
N ASP A 179 15.16 4.06 15.89
CA ASP A 179 14.14 3.37 16.70
C ASP A 179 13.54 2.16 15.97
N ILE A 180 14.38 1.39 15.30
CA ILE A 180 13.93 0.20 14.57
C ILE A 180 13.35 -0.83 15.56
N LYS A 181 12.14 -1.30 15.26
CA LYS A 181 11.45 -2.32 16.06
C LYS A 181 10.89 -3.38 15.16
N GLU A 182 10.92 -4.61 15.63
CA GLU A 182 10.26 -5.75 15.02
C GLU A 182 9.11 -6.20 15.90
N ALA A 183 7.97 -6.52 15.29
CA ALA A 183 6.83 -7.14 15.95
C ALA A 183 6.39 -8.38 15.18
N GLU A 184 6.14 -9.46 15.92
CA GLU A 184 5.56 -10.69 15.36
C GLU A 184 4.07 -10.52 15.10
N ALA A 185 3.61 -11.00 13.95
CA ALA A 185 2.22 -10.97 13.55
C ALA A 185 1.87 -12.20 12.69
N GLY A 186 1.73 -13.35 13.36
CA GLY A 186 1.57 -14.65 12.72
C GLY A 186 2.80 -15.02 11.88
N ASP A 187 2.59 -15.39 10.61
CA ASP A 187 3.68 -15.72 9.68
C ASP A 187 4.44 -14.50 9.16
N TYR A 188 4.02 -13.31 9.54
CA TYR A 188 4.62 -12.04 9.12
C TYR A 188 5.37 -11.38 10.27
N ARG A 189 6.24 -10.47 9.90
CA ARG A 189 6.89 -9.50 10.79
C ARG A 189 6.54 -8.11 10.32
N VAL A 190 6.32 -7.22 11.27
CA VAL A 190 6.18 -5.79 10.99
C VAL A 190 7.43 -5.09 11.51
N ILE A 191 8.19 -4.52 10.60
CA ILE A 191 9.37 -3.73 10.93
C ILE A 191 8.97 -2.26 10.88
N THR A 192 9.25 -1.54 11.97
CA THR A 192 8.98 -0.11 12.06
C THR A 192 10.27 0.66 12.21
N GLY A 193 10.32 1.83 11.61
CA GLY A 193 11.42 2.77 11.78
C GLY A 193 10.88 4.19 11.89
N ARG A 194 11.60 5.04 12.62
CA ARG A 194 11.26 6.45 12.78
C ARG A 194 12.21 7.32 11.97
N MET A 195 11.65 8.32 11.28
CA MET A 195 12.45 9.36 10.62
C MET A 195 13.24 10.16 11.66
N PRO A 196 14.58 10.22 11.58
CA PRO A 196 15.39 10.96 12.54
C PRO A 196 15.09 12.47 12.52
N LYS A 197 15.48 13.16 13.57
CA LYS A 197 15.52 14.64 13.57
C LYS A 197 16.63 15.05 12.59
N ARG A 198 16.28 15.85 11.62
CA ARG A 198 17.24 16.52 10.74
C ARG A 198 17.86 17.72 11.47
#